data_66d898ac4bda61e83028bb63d9d6e094
#
_entry.id   66d898ac4bda61e83028bb63d9d6e094
#
_cell.length_a   1.000
_cell.length_b   1.000
_cell.length_c   1.000
_cell.angle_alpha   90.00
_cell.angle_beta   90.00
_cell.angle_gamma   90.00
#
_symmetry.space_group_name_H-M   'P 1'
#
loop_
_entity.id
_entity.type
_entity.pdbx_description
1 polymer ?
#
loop_
_entity_poly.entity_id
_entity_poly.type
_entity_poly.pdbx_seq_one_letter_code
_entity_poly.pdbx_strand_id
1 'polypeptide(L)'
;MLSLGEEGPYIISPLDQRAQSIAAANARLIQAPTPHTTQYKDLIDWLKADTTESDKVVLITEKGTRPTEAMAQMQAAVDSTGLAYRKFSYSILEGRDVLEPLMSLMTNEGFNRVVIASESEAFVNDVVRNLNLIEYQKYEVILYTSSKIRNFETIEVDNIHNTSLHTSLSYYINYGDPRVMSFLMRYRALFNAEPSQFAFQGYDIATYFIELVNKYGENWAEKIGEGKKKMLQSTFDFVKTPEGGYINNGVRRIVYGDKWSVNEL
;
A
#
# COMPACT_ATOMS: atom_id res chain seq x y z
N MET A 1 -18.89 -7.15 -22.66
CA MET A 1 -17.43 -7.21 -22.59
C MET A 1 -16.89 -6.99 -23.99
N LEU A 2 -16.18 -5.88 -24.23
CA LEU A 2 -15.47 -5.71 -25.49
C LEU A 2 -14.31 -6.70 -25.48
N SER A 3 -14.36 -7.74 -26.31
CA SER A 3 -13.19 -8.54 -26.58
C SER A 3 -12.24 -7.67 -27.41
N LEU A 4 -11.24 -7.10 -26.78
CA LEU A 4 -10.12 -6.47 -27.51
C LEU A 4 -9.39 -7.63 -28.19
N GLY A 5 -9.60 -7.75 -29.52
CA GLY A 5 -8.87 -8.73 -30.32
C GLY A 5 -7.36 -8.48 -30.26
N GLU A 6 -6.56 -9.45 -30.67
CA GLU A 6 -5.09 -9.35 -30.67
C GLU A 6 -4.54 -8.14 -31.48
N GLU A 7 -5.33 -7.64 -32.44
CA GLU A 7 -4.98 -6.51 -33.30
C GLU A 7 -5.58 -5.15 -32.87
N GLY A 8 -6.31 -5.12 -31.73
CA GLY A 8 -6.96 -3.88 -31.23
C GLY A 8 -5.95 -2.90 -30.58
N PRO A 9 -6.40 -1.67 -30.25
CA PRO A 9 -5.60 -0.70 -29.53
C PRO A 9 -5.31 -1.17 -28.11
N TYR A 10 -4.19 -0.71 -27.52
CA TYR A 10 -3.96 -0.85 -26.10
C TYR A 10 -4.91 0.06 -25.32
N ILE A 11 -5.48 -0.46 -24.24
CA ILE A 11 -6.31 0.28 -23.31
C ILE A 11 -5.58 0.35 -21.95
N ILE A 12 -5.42 1.58 -21.45
CA ILE A 12 -4.88 1.82 -20.13
C ILE A 12 -6.05 2.02 -19.16
N SER A 13 -6.17 1.16 -18.14
CA SER A 13 -7.10 1.35 -17.03
C SER A 13 -6.42 2.24 -15.98
N PRO A 14 -6.86 3.51 -15.81
CA PRO A 14 -6.14 4.46 -14.98
C PRO A 14 -6.50 4.37 -13.49
N LEU A 15 -7.68 3.87 -13.14
CA LEU A 15 -8.25 4.04 -11.79
C LEU A 15 -8.68 2.75 -11.12
N ASP A 16 -9.13 1.75 -11.87
CA ASP A 16 -9.78 0.58 -11.32
C ASP A 16 -8.77 -0.52 -10.98
N GLN A 17 -8.55 -0.75 -9.69
CA GLN A 17 -7.69 -1.84 -9.21
C GLN A 17 -8.29 -3.22 -9.47
N ARG A 18 -9.63 -3.32 -9.69
CA ARG A 18 -10.31 -4.58 -10.04
C ARG A 18 -10.05 -5.00 -11.49
N ALA A 19 -9.45 -4.12 -12.30
CA ALA A 19 -9.05 -4.45 -13.66
C ALA A 19 -7.99 -5.57 -13.72
N GLN A 20 -7.41 -5.98 -12.60
CA GLN A 20 -6.40 -7.03 -12.53
C GLN A 20 -6.85 -8.34 -13.20
N SER A 21 -8.05 -8.82 -12.89
CA SER A 21 -8.59 -10.06 -13.50
C SER A 21 -8.84 -9.92 -14.99
N ILE A 22 -9.20 -8.70 -15.45
CA ILE A 22 -9.43 -8.42 -16.86
C ILE A 22 -8.08 -8.28 -17.59
N ALA A 23 -7.10 -7.61 -16.99
CA ALA A 23 -5.76 -7.47 -17.53
C ALA A 23 -5.03 -8.82 -17.62
N ALA A 24 -5.28 -9.72 -16.65
CA ALA A 24 -4.77 -11.07 -16.68
C ALA A 24 -5.30 -11.88 -17.87
N ALA A 25 -6.53 -11.59 -18.35
CA ALA A 25 -7.18 -12.30 -19.43
C ALA A 25 -7.20 -11.52 -20.77
N ASN A 26 -6.48 -10.41 -20.88
CA ASN A 26 -6.55 -9.54 -22.06
C ASN A 26 -5.19 -8.90 -22.40
N ALA A 27 -4.65 -9.33 -23.54
CA ALA A 27 -3.32 -8.93 -24.01
C ALA A 27 -3.14 -7.42 -24.27
N ARG A 28 -4.25 -6.68 -24.43
CA ARG A 28 -4.23 -5.24 -24.76
C ARG A 28 -4.59 -4.34 -23.59
N LEU A 29 -4.81 -4.91 -22.40
CA LEU A 29 -5.15 -4.11 -21.23
C LEU A 29 -3.92 -3.88 -20.34
N ILE A 30 -3.73 -2.62 -19.96
CA ILE A 30 -2.66 -2.17 -19.07
C ILE A 30 -3.33 -1.59 -17.82
N GLN A 31 -3.11 -2.20 -16.68
CA GLN A 31 -3.60 -1.70 -15.40
C GLN A 31 -2.54 -0.81 -14.74
N ALA A 32 -2.83 0.50 -14.63
CA ALA A 32 -1.92 1.47 -14.04
C ALA A 32 -1.92 1.48 -12.51
N PRO A 33 -3.06 1.37 -11.79
CA PRO A 33 -3.05 1.28 -10.33
C PRO A 33 -2.50 -0.06 -9.86
N THR A 34 -1.65 -0.04 -8.83
CA THR A 34 -1.12 -1.25 -8.21
C THR A 34 -2.22 -1.98 -7.42
N PRO A 35 -2.43 -3.29 -7.65
CA PRO A 35 -3.42 -4.07 -6.92
C PRO A 35 -3.17 -4.11 -5.42
N HIS A 36 -4.24 -4.24 -4.62
CA HIS A 36 -4.10 -4.41 -3.17
C HIS A 36 -3.28 -5.63 -2.77
N THR A 37 -3.42 -6.74 -3.52
CA THR A 37 -2.63 -7.96 -3.30
C THR A 37 -1.13 -7.71 -3.39
N THR A 38 -0.71 -6.91 -4.37
CA THR A 38 0.69 -6.48 -4.53
C THR A 38 1.13 -5.58 -3.38
N GLN A 39 0.27 -4.65 -2.94
CA GLN A 39 0.56 -3.78 -1.79
C GLN A 39 0.73 -4.59 -0.50
N TYR A 40 -0.13 -5.60 -0.25
CA TYR A 40 -0.02 -6.47 0.92
C TYR A 40 1.25 -7.31 0.87
N LYS A 41 1.55 -7.89 -0.29
CA LYS A 41 2.78 -8.66 -0.46
C LYS A 41 4.01 -7.82 -0.20
N ASP A 42 4.10 -6.63 -0.79
CA ASP A 42 5.23 -5.71 -0.59
C ASP A 42 5.38 -5.28 0.86
N LEU A 43 4.26 -4.97 1.55
CA LEU A 43 4.25 -4.60 2.95
C LEU A 43 4.81 -5.71 3.84
N ILE A 44 4.43 -6.95 3.58
CA ILE A 44 4.86 -8.10 4.37
C ILE A 44 6.29 -8.55 4.00
N ASP A 45 6.68 -8.44 2.73
CA ASP A 45 8.08 -8.65 2.33
C ASP A 45 9.00 -7.61 3.00
N TRP A 46 8.51 -6.37 3.12
CA TRP A 46 9.22 -5.31 3.85
C TRP A 46 9.33 -5.62 5.34
N LEU A 47 8.22 -5.98 6.01
CA LEU A 47 8.24 -6.44 7.39
C LEU A 47 9.26 -7.56 7.60
N LYS A 48 9.29 -8.55 6.69
CA LYS A 48 10.24 -9.67 6.75
C LYS A 48 11.69 -9.18 6.66
N ALA A 49 11.97 -8.26 5.74
CA ALA A 49 13.32 -7.74 5.54
C ALA A 49 13.84 -6.96 6.76
N ASP A 50 12.95 -6.29 7.49
CA ASP A 50 13.29 -5.48 8.66
C ASP A 50 13.29 -6.29 9.97
N THR A 51 12.74 -7.51 9.99
CA THR A 51 12.62 -8.33 11.20
C THR A 51 13.96 -8.93 11.59
N THR A 52 14.35 -8.76 12.85
CA THR A 52 15.54 -9.33 13.48
C THR A 52 15.18 -10.44 14.47
N GLU A 53 16.17 -11.17 15.01
CA GLU A 53 15.95 -12.27 15.96
C GLU A 53 15.34 -11.79 17.29
N SER A 54 15.63 -10.56 17.70
CA SER A 54 15.07 -9.98 18.94
C SER A 54 13.62 -9.53 18.80
N ASP A 55 13.13 -9.35 17.59
CA ASP A 55 11.81 -8.83 17.32
C ASP A 55 10.70 -9.86 17.55
N LYS A 56 9.50 -9.39 17.86
CA LYS A 56 8.29 -10.21 17.88
C LYS A 56 7.34 -9.75 16.79
N VAL A 57 6.82 -10.71 16.04
CA VAL A 57 5.79 -10.47 15.03
C VAL A 57 4.44 -10.91 15.58
N VAL A 58 3.47 -10.00 15.57
CA VAL A 58 2.10 -10.26 16.04
C VAL A 58 1.12 -9.92 14.92
N LEU A 59 0.27 -10.88 14.55
CA LEU A 59 -0.82 -10.67 13.61
C LEU A 59 -2.12 -10.49 14.39
N ILE A 60 -2.75 -9.32 14.25
CA ILE A 60 -4.02 -8.99 14.91
C ILE A 60 -5.18 -9.12 13.91
N THR A 61 -6.22 -9.84 14.33
CA THR A 61 -7.44 -10.06 13.54
C THR A 61 -8.69 -9.82 14.38
N GLU A 62 -9.77 -9.40 13.74
CA GLU A 62 -11.06 -9.17 14.40
C GLU A 62 -11.80 -10.48 14.64
N LYS A 63 -12.19 -10.73 15.91
CA LYS A 63 -12.91 -11.94 16.33
C LYS A 63 -14.41 -11.80 16.05
N GLY A 64 -15.03 -12.86 15.57
CA GLY A 64 -16.46 -12.91 15.33
C GLY A 64 -16.91 -12.31 14.00
N THR A 65 -16.02 -11.73 13.21
CA THR A 65 -16.31 -11.26 11.85
C THR A 65 -15.98 -12.34 10.82
N ARG A 66 -16.74 -12.37 9.72
CA ARG A 66 -16.37 -13.19 8.57
C ARG A 66 -15.14 -12.60 7.91
N PRO A 67 -14.04 -13.35 7.70
CA PRO A 67 -12.87 -12.82 7.03
C PRO A 67 -13.24 -12.26 5.64
N THR A 68 -12.83 -11.03 5.36
CA THR A 68 -12.91 -10.47 4.02
C THR A 68 -11.79 -11.06 3.15
N GLU A 69 -11.92 -10.93 1.84
CA GLU A 69 -10.87 -11.35 0.91
C GLU A 69 -9.53 -10.66 1.23
N ALA A 70 -9.56 -9.36 1.56
CA ALA A 70 -8.38 -8.60 1.93
C ALA A 70 -7.70 -9.14 3.20
N MET A 71 -8.49 -9.51 4.23
CA MET A 71 -7.97 -10.13 5.44
C MET A 71 -7.29 -11.47 5.14
N ALA A 72 -7.92 -12.30 4.30
CA ALA A 72 -7.36 -13.57 3.89
C ALA A 72 -6.07 -13.41 3.07
N GLN A 73 -6.01 -12.42 2.19
CA GLN A 73 -4.82 -12.09 1.41
C GLN A 73 -3.66 -11.58 2.30
N MET A 74 -3.95 -10.73 3.28
CA MET A 74 -2.94 -10.26 4.24
C MET A 74 -2.40 -11.41 5.09
N GLN A 75 -3.28 -12.28 5.60
CA GLN A 75 -2.89 -13.48 6.34
C GLN A 75 -2.01 -14.39 5.48
N ALA A 76 -2.43 -14.67 4.24
CA ALA A 76 -1.66 -15.50 3.31
C ALA A 76 -0.28 -14.89 3.00
N ALA A 77 -0.18 -13.56 2.88
CA ALA A 77 1.09 -12.87 2.71
C ALA A 77 2.02 -13.11 3.92
N VAL A 78 1.51 -12.98 5.16
CA VAL A 78 2.29 -13.29 6.37
C VAL A 78 2.73 -14.75 6.39
N ASP A 79 1.82 -15.69 6.12
CA ASP A 79 2.11 -17.12 6.12
C ASP A 79 3.21 -17.47 5.10
N SER A 80 3.22 -16.81 3.94
CA SER A 80 4.19 -17.05 2.87
C SER A 80 5.63 -16.64 3.22
N THR A 81 5.81 -15.81 4.26
CA THR A 81 7.16 -15.36 4.67
C THR A 81 7.98 -16.43 5.36
N GLY A 82 7.33 -17.39 5.98
CA GLY A 82 7.97 -18.36 6.87
C GLY A 82 8.46 -17.77 8.21
N LEU A 83 8.13 -16.52 8.51
CA LEU A 83 8.42 -15.91 9.81
C LEU A 83 7.60 -16.56 10.92
N ALA A 84 8.21 -16.76 12.07
CA ALA A 84 7.49 -17.11 13.29
C ALA A 84 6.69 -15.89 13.77
N TYR A 85 5.37 -16.01 13.85
CA TYR A 85 4.51 -14.96 14.37
C TYR A 85 3.49 -15.51 15.37
N ARG A 86 2.93 -14.63 16.18
CA ARG A 86 1.85 -14.95 17.12
C ARG A 86 0.56 -14.31 16.61
N LYS A 87 -0.54 -15.08 16.65
CA LYS A 87 -1.86 -14.58 16.26
C LYS A 87 -2.62 -14.14 17.50
N PHE A 88 -3.17 -12.92 17.44
CA PHE A 88 -4.07 -12.37 18.43
C PHE A 88 -5.41 -12.01 17.79
N SER A 89 -6.50 -12.54 18.33
CA SER A 89 -7.84 -12.26 17.81
C SER A 89 -8.73 -11.81 18.94
N TYR A 90 -9.35 -10.64 18.80
CA TYR A 90 -10.25 -10.08 19.80
C TYR A 90 -11.39 -9.30 19.16
N SER A 91 -12.41 -8.98 19.95
CA SER A 91 -13.52 -8.11 19.57
C SER A 91 -13.40 -6.76 20.30
N ILE A 92 -13.76 -5.67 19.64
CA ILE A 92 -13.80 -4.33 20.26
C ILE A 92 -14.65 -4.29 21.54
N LEU A 93 -15.57 -5.25 21.71
CA LEU A 93 -16.41 -5.36 22.91
C LEU A 93 -15.63 -5.83 24.14
N GLU A 94 -14.43 -6.39 23.98
CA GLU A 94 -13.55 -6.82 25.08
C GLU A 94 -12.88 -5.62 25.78
N GLY A 95 -12.90 -4.44 25.15
CA GLY A 95 -12.46 -3.19 25.76
C GLY A 95 -10.99 -3.22 26.21
N ARG A 96 -10.72 -2.80 27.46
CA ARG A 96 -9.35 -2.73 28.01
C ARG A 96 -8.78 -4.08 28.42
N ASP A 97 -9.60 -5.11 28.51
CA ASP A 97 -9.16 -6.45 28.93
C ASP A 97 -8.20 -7.10 27.90
N VAL A 98 -8.09 -6.50 26.71
CA VAL A 98 -7.17 -6.95 25.65
C VAL A 98 -5.71 -6.55 25.88
N LEU A 99 -5.43 -5.53 26.72
CA LEU A 99 -4.07 -4.97 26.85
C LEU A 99 -3.06 -6.00 27.41
N GLU A 100 -3.35 -6.60 28.58
CA GLU A 100 -2.45 -7.56 29.20
C GLU A 100 -2.23 -8.82 28.33
N PRO A 101 -3.27 -9.45 27.77
CA PRO A 101 -3.08 -10.56 26.83
C PRO A 101 -2.24 -10.18 25.60
N LEU A 102 -2.44 -8.99 25.03
CA LEU A 102 -1.67 -8.52 23.88
C LEU A 102 -0.20 -8.27 24.26
N MET A 103 0.06 -7.61 25.39
CA MET A 103 1.42 -7.40 25.92
C MET A 103 2.17 -8.69 26.20
N SER A 104 1.47 -9.75 26.64
CA SER A 104 2.08 -11.07 26.86
C SER A 104 2.67 -11.72 25.61
N LEU A 105 2.28 -11.23 24.42
CA LEU A 105 2.80 -11.67 23.13
C LEU A 105 3.99 -10.83 22.64
N MET A 106 4.33 -9.76 23.33
CA MET A 106 5.33 -8.78 22.96
C MET A 106 6.64 -8.93 23.73
N THR A 107 7.61 -8.12 23.41
CA THR A 107 8.92 -8.05 24.09
C THR A 107 9.28 -6.58 24.36
N ASN A 108 10.09 -6.34 25.38
CA ASN A 108 10.72 -5.05 25.65
C ASN A 108 12.23 -5.04 25.31
N GLU A 109 12.73 -6.09 24.68
CA GLU A 109 14.14 -6.24 24.29
C GLU A 109 14.38 -5.97 22.79
N GLY A 110 13.29 -5.78 22.00
CA GLY A 110 13.32 -5.53 20.56
C GLY A 110 12.02 -4.91 20.08
N PHE A 111 11.87 -4.77 18.77
CA PHE A 111 10.65 -4.23 18.20
C PHE A 111 9.50 -5.25 18.18
N ASN A 112 8.31 -4.75 18.44
CA ASN A 112 7.07 -5.48 18.26
C ASN A 112 6.45 -5.08 16.91
N ARG A 113 6.62 -5.92 15.91
CA ARG A 113 6.10 -5.70 14.57
C ARG A 113 4.69 -6.24 14.49
N VAL A 114 3.73 -5.33 14.45
CA VAL A 114 2.31 -5.67 14.51
C VAL A 114 1.67 -5.53 13.15
N VAL A 115 1.06 -6.60 12.66
CA VAL A 115 0.27 -6.59 11.42
C VAL A 115 -1.21 -6.59 11.78
N ILE A 116 -1.97 -5.62 11.25
CA ILE A 116 -3.43 -5.61 11.38
C ILE A 116 -4.04 -6.14 10.09
N ALA A 117 -4.71 -7.30 10.17
CA ALA A 117 -5.47 -7.87 9.06
C ALA A 117 -6.96 -7.59 9.24
N SER A 118 -7.36 -6.33 9.09
CA SER A 118 -8.76 -5.89 9.11
C SER A 118 -8.95 -4.67 8.21
N GLU A 119 -10.16 -4.51 7.68
CA GLU A 119 -10.61 -3.35 6.93
C GLU A 119 -11.69 -2.54 7.67
N SER A 120 -12.04 -2.97 8.89
CA SER A 120 -12.98 -2.28 9.77
C SER A 120 -12.30 -1.08 10.41
N GLU A 121 -12.75 0.13 10.10
CA GLU A 121 -12.21 1.36 10.70
C GLU A 121 -12.32 1.34 12.23
N ALA A 122 -13.46 0.91 12.76
CA ALA A 122 -13.67 0.84 14.20
C ALA A 122 -12.68 -0.12 14.89
N PHE A 123 -12.44 -1.29 14.28
CA PHE A 123 -11.48 -2.26 14.81
C PHE A 123 -10.04 -1.77 14.69
N VAL A 124 -9.65 -1.24 13.53
CA VAL A 124 -8.30 -0.71 13.32
C VAL A 124 -8.02 0.44 14.27
N ASN A 125 -8.99 1.35 14.48
CA ASN A 125 -8.87 2.44 15.46
C ASN A 125 -8.67 1.92 16.89
N ASP A 126 -9.44 0.91 17.29
CA ASP A 126 -9.28 0.31 18.62
C ASP A 126 -7.91 -0.37 18.79
N VAL A 127 -7.42 -1.10 17.77
CA VAL A 127 -6.08 -1.69 17.79
C VAL A 127 -5.01 -0.62 17.90
N VAL A 128 -5.05 0.42 17.06
CA VAL A 128 -4.05 1.50 17.05
C VAL A 128 -4.01 2.22 18.40
N ARG A 129 -5.17 2.49 18.99
CA ARG A 129 -5.27 3.09 20.34
C ARG A 129 -4.64 2.19 21.40
N ASN A 130 -4.94 0.88 21.38
CA ASN A 130 -4.37 -0.06 22.34
C ASN A 130 -2.85 -0.20 22.17
N LEU A 131 -2.34 -0.22 20.93
CA LEU A 131 -0.91 -0.23 20.65
C LEU A 131 -0.22 1.04 21.16
N ASN A 132 -0.84 2.21 20.97
CA ASN A 132 -0.34 3.47 21.52
C ASN A 132 -0.25 3.44 23.05
N LEU A 133 -1.23 2.83 23.75
CA LEU A 133 -1.15 2.64 25.20
C LEU A 133 -0.01 1.69 25.62
N ILE A 134 0.29 0.69 24.82
CA ILE A 134 1.40 -0.26 25.05
C ILE A 134 2.75 0.44 24.82
N GLU A 135 2.85 1.33 23.83
CA GLU A 135 4.04 2.15 23.56
C GLU A 135 4.42 3.00 24.80
N TYR A 136 3.43 3.62 25.47
CA TYR A 136 3.67 4.35 26.74
C TYR A 136 4.24 3.45 27.86
N GLN A 137 4.12 2.14 27.77
CA GLN A 137 4.71 1.18 28.71
C GLN A 137 6.11 0.70 28.28
N LYS A 138 6.73 1.42 27.32
CA LYS A 138 8.07 1.16 26.80
C LYS A 138 8.23 -0.13 25.99
N TYR A 139 7.16 -0.58 25.36
CA TYR A 139 7.24 -1.56 24.29
C TYR A 139 7.37 -0.83 22.96
N GLU A 140 8.47 -0.98 22.25
CA GLU A 140 8.64 -0.37 20.94
C GLU A 140 7.78 -1.08 19.90
N VAL A 141 6.82 -0.36 19.30
CA VAL A 141 5.86 -0.91 18.34
C VAL A 141 6.10 -0.35 16.95
N ILE A 142 6.10 -1.23 15.95
CA ILE A 142 6.06 -0.86 14.54
C ILE A 142 4.80 -1.48 13.92
N LEU A 143 3.91 -0.62 13.47
CA LEU A 143 2.63 -1.03 12.91
C LEU A 143 2.71 -1.21 11.39
N TYR A 144 2.24 -2.35 10.91
CA TYR A 144 2.08 -2.66 9.49
C TYR A 144 0.60 -2.88 9.17
N THR A 145 0.02 -2.06 8.33
CA THR A 145 -1.38 -2.24 7.91
C THR A 145 -1.63 -1.71 6.50
N SER A 146 -2.79 -2.05 5.96
CA SER A 146 -3.17 -1.69 4.60
C SER A 146 -3.26 -0.18 4.38
N SER A 147 -3.11 0.25 3.14
CA SER A 147 -3.24 1.64 2.70
C SER A 147 -4.60 2.29 3.05
N LYS A 148 -5.63 1.49 3.34
CA LYS A 148 -6.96 1.97 3.74
C LYS A 148 -6.97 2.81 5.01
N ILE A 149 -6.00 2.60 5.92
CA ILE A 149 -5.88 3.38 7.16
C ILE A 149 -5.82 4.89 6.89
N ARG A 150 -5.31 5.32 5.73
CA ARG A 150 -5.24 6.73 5.36
C ARG A 150 -6.58 7.37 5.05
N ASN A 151 -7.61 6.58 4.82
CA ASN A 151 -8.97 7.03 4.53
C ASN A 151 -9.88 6.95 5.76
N PHE A 152 -9.37 6.48 6.89
CA PHE A 152 -10.11 6.40 8.14
C PHE A 152 -10.12 7.77 8.82
N GLU A 153 -11.30 8.20 9.26
CA GLU A 153 -11.52 9.54 9.82
C GLU A 153 -11.41 9.57 11.34
N THR A 154 -11.59 8.41 12.00
CA THR A 154 -11.67 8.30 13.46
C THR A 154 -10.34 8.05 14.14
N ILE A 155 -9.28 7.73 13.39
CA ILE A 155 -7.96 7.41 13.95
C ILE A 155 -7.20 8.71 14.23
N GLU A 156 -6.79 8.87 15.48
CA GLU A 156 -5.94 10.00 15.87
C GLU A 156 -4.56 9.88 15.23
N VAL A 157 -4.12 10.96 14.59
CA VAL A 157 -2.85 11.02 13.85
C VAL A 157 -1.66 10.77 14.78
N ASP A 158 -1.73 11.25 16.03
CA ASP A 158 -0.69 10.98 17.04
C ASP A 158 -0.46 9.50 17.27
N ASN A 159 -1.53 8.71 17.36
CA ASN A 159 -1.43 7.28 17.57
C ASN A 159 -0.75 6.57 16.40
N ILE A 160 -0.97 7.06 15.17
CA ILE A 160 -0.31 6.54 13.95
C ILE A 160 1.20 6.80 13.99
N HIS A 161 1.61 8.00 14.40
CA HIS A 161 3.02 8.37 14.51
C HIS A 161 3.71 7.62 15.65
N ASN A 162 3.09 7.55 16.82
CA ASN A 162 3.64 6.86 17.98
C ASN A 162 3.85 5.37 17.73
N THR A 163 2.97 4.73 16.94
CA THR A 163 3.10 3.32 16.57
C THR A 163 3.94 3.10 15.30
N SER A 164 4.65 4.11 14.83
CA SER A 164 5.53 4.03 13.66
C SER A 164 4.88 3.30 12.48
N LEU A 165 3.73 3.80 12.01
CA LEU A 165 2.99 3.15 10.94
C LEU A 165 3.82 2.99 9.66
N HIS A 166 3.92 1.76 9.18
CA HIS A 166 4.46 1.37 7.89
C HIS A 166 3.33 0.94 6.97
N THR A 167 3.26 1.51 5.77
CA THR A 167 2.23 1.15 4.79
C THR A 167 2.76 1.21 3.36
N SER A 168 2.31 0.26 2.53
CA SER A 168 2.63 0.19 1.11
C SER A 168 1.46 0.70 0.29
N LEU A 169 1.70 1.69 -0.56
CA LEU A 169 0.68 2.48 -1.26
C LEU A 169 0.80 2.30 -2.78
N SER A 170 -0.32 2.35 -3.47
CA SER A 170 -0.34 2.43 -4.94
C SER A 170 0.10 3.80 -5.46
N TYR A 171 -0.06 4.85 -4.66
CA TYR A 171 0.38 6.22 -4.96
C TYR A 171 0.65 7.02 -3.70
N TYR A 172 1.57 7.97 -3.81
CA TYR A 172 1.86 8.99 -2.80
C TYR A 172 2.38 10.25 -3.46
N ILE A 173 1.83 11.41 -3.08
CA ILE A 173 2.29 12.71 -3.58
C ILE A 173 3.23 13.31 -2.54
N ASN A 174 4.52 13.33 -2.88
CA ASN A 174 5.52 13.97 -2.02
C ASN A 174 5.61 15.46 -2.40
N TYR A 175 4.94 16.31 -1.65
CA TYR A 175 4.96 17.77 -1.87
C TYR A 175 6.34 18.42 -1.62
N GLY A 176 7.31 17.70 -1.06
CA GLY A 176 8.71 18.13 -0.97
C GLY A 176 9.52 17.85 -2.25
N ASP A 177 9.00 17.07 -3.19
CA ASP A 177 9.69 16.79 -4.46
C ASP A 177 9.61 18.02 -5.40
N PRO A 178 10.76 18.56 -5.87
CA PRO A 178 10.77 19.70 -6.80
C PRO A 178 9.95 19.47 -8.09
N ARG A 179 9.84 18.23 -8.56
CA ARG A 179 9.02 17.89 -9.75
C ARG A 179 7.54 18.05 -9.46
N VAL A 180 7.09 17.65 -8.28
CA VAL A 180 5.71 17.84 -7.79
C VAL A 180 5.42 19.33 -7.68
N MET A 181 6.31 20.11 -7.07
CA MET A 181 6.15 21.57 -6.96
C MET A 181 6.09 22.25 -8.32
N SER A 182 6.92 21.83 -9.28
CA SER A 182 6.89 22.36 -10.66
C SER A 182 5.57 22.04 -11.34
N PHE A 183 5.05 20.82 -11.18
CA PHE A 183 3.73 20.44 -11.70
C PHE A 183 2.61 21.29 -11.11
N LEU A 184 2.59 21.47 -9.79
CA LEU A 184 1.61 22.30 -9.08
C LEU A 184 1.57 23.74 -9.63
N MET A 185 2.73 24.36 -9.76
CA MET A 185 2.81 25.75 -10.27
C MET A 185 2.27 25.85 -11.69
N ARG A 186 2.63 24.92 -12.57
CA ARG A 186 2.15 24.89 -13.95
C ARG A 186 0.65 24.63 -14.03
N TYR A 187 0.14 23.69 -13.23
CA TYR A 187 -1.28 23.35 -13.20
C TYR A 187 -2.12 24.55 -12.74
N ARG A 188 -1.71 25.22 -11.66
CA ARG A 188 -2.37 26.44 -11.16
C ARG A 188 -2.38 27.56 -12.21
N ALA A 189 -1.26 27.77 -12.90
CA ALA A 189 -1.15 28.79 -13.95
C ALA A 189 -2.06 28.52 -15.14
N LEU A 190 -2.25 27.25 -15.51
CA LEU A 190 -3.06 26.85 -16.67
C LEU A 190 -4.56 26.77 -16.36
N PHE A 191 -4.93 26.28 -15.19
CA PHE A 191 -6.29 25.90 -14.84
C PHE A 191 -6.93 26.76 -13.75
N ASN A 192 -6.14 27.63 -13.10
CA ASN A 192 -6.57 28.43 -11.95
C ASN A 192 -7.24 27.58 -10.84
N ALA A 193 -6.73 26.36 -10.62
CA ALA A 193 -7.27 25.37 -9.69
C ALA A 193 -6.15 24.51 -9.08
N GLU A 194 -6.44 23.86 -7.97
CA GLU A 194 -5.55 22.85 -7.40
C GLU A 194 -5.71 21.50 -8.13
N PRO A 195 -4.59 20.81 -8.46
CA PRO A 195 -4.69 19.49 -9.05
C PRO A 195 -5.16 18.47 -8.02
N SER A 196 -6.18 17.70 -8.37
CA SER A 196 -6.58 16.52 -7.60
C SER A 196 -5.59 15.36 -7.81
N GLN A 197 -5.69 14.31 -6.99
CA GLN A 197 -4.94 13.07 -7.22
C GLN A 197 -5.11 12.51 -8.64
N PHE A 198 -6.28 12.71 -9.25
CA PHE A 198 -6.55 12.25 -10.62
C PHE A 198 -5.81 13.06 -11.67
N ALA A 199 -5.54 14.34 -11.41
CA ALA A 199 -4.70 15.15 -12.29
C ALA A 199 -3.25 14.66 -12.29
N PHE A 200 -2.71 14.32 -11.11
CA PHE A 200 -1.39 13.68 -10.99
C PHE A 200 -1.35 12.33 -11.71
N GLN A 201 -2.39 11.50 -11.53
CA GLN A 201 -2.47 10.19 -12.16
C GLN A 201 -2.48 10.30 -13.69
N GLY A 202 -3.32 11.19 -14.22
CA GLY A 202 -3.38 11.44 -15.66
C GLY A 202 -2.04 11.92 -16.21
N TYR A 203 -1.38 12.84 -15.50
CA TYR A 203 -0.05 13.31 -15.85
C TYR A 203 0.99 12.21 -15.86
N ASP A 204 1.05 11.40 -14.80
CA ASP A 204 1.99 10.30 -14.68
C ASP A 204 1.83 9.29 -15.82
N ILE A 205 0.58 8.86 -16.07
CA ILE A 205 0.26 7.90 -17.13
C ILE A 205 0.63 8.47 -18.51
N ALA A 206 0.15 9.68 -18.81
CA ALA A 206 0.43 10.31 -20.10
C ALA A 206 1.93 10.48 -20.33
N THR A 207 2.66 10.97 -19.33
CA THR A 207 4.12 11.17 -19.42
C THR A 207 4.84 9.85 -19.67
N TYR A 208 4.50 8.79 -18.93
CA TYR A 208 5.14 7.48 -19.07
C TYR A 208 4.96 6.90 -20.47
N PHE A 209 3.72 6.88 -20.99
CA PHE A 209 3.44 6.26 -22.28
C PHE A 209 3.89 7.12 -23.46
N ILE A 210 3.79 8.47 -23.37
CA ILE A 210 4.34 9.38 -24.39
C ILE A 210 5.85 9.20 -24.50
N GLU A 211 6.57 9.10 -23.40
CA GLU A 211 8.01 8.85 -23.42
C GLU A 211 8.36 7.50 -24.05
N LEU A 212 7.58 6.44 -23.77
CA LEU A 212 7.78 5.13 -24.41
C LEU A 212 7.57 5.22 -25.93
N VAL A 213 6.48 5.83 -26.37
CA VAL A 213 6.18 6.00 -27.79
C VAL A 213 7.26 6.82 -28.48
N ASN A 214 7.67 7.95 -27.88
CA ASN A 214 8.70 8.81 -28.45
C ASN A 214 10.06 8.11 -28.56
N LYS A 215 10.39 7.24 -27.60
CA LYS A 215 11.69 6.56 -27.57
C LYS A 215 11.74 5.33 -28.47
N TYR A 216 10.66 4.58 -28.57
CA TYR A 216 10.65 3.25 -29.19
C TYR A 216 9.74 3.14 -30.43
N GLY A 217 8.99 4.21 -30.80
CA GLY A 217 8.11 4.22 -31.95
C GLY A 217 7.07 3.12 -31.89
N GLU A 218 6.90 2.36 -32.96
CA GLU A 218 5.92 1.28 -33.08
C GLU A 218 6.18 0.11 -32.08
N ASN A 219 7.39 -0.04 -31.60
CA ASN A 219 7.78 -1.13 -30.69
C ASN A 219 7.56 -0.77 -29.19
N TRP A 220 6.93 0.38 -28.89
CA TRP A 220 6.77 0.87 -27.53
C TRP A 220 6.10 -0.14 -26.57
N ALA A 221 5.13 -0.92 -27.07
CA ALA A 221 4.37 -1.86 -26.28
C ALA A 221 5.22 -3.04 -25.75
N GLU A 222 6.25 -3.45 -26.50
CA GLU A 222 7.20 -4.48 -26.07
C GLU A 222 8.14 -3.98 -24.96
N LYS A 223 8.20 -2.67 -24.79
CA LYS A 223 9.06 -1.97 -23.82
C LYS A 223 8.34 -1.57 -22.55
N ILE A 224 7.05 -1.87 -22.44
CA ILE A 224 6.32 -1.73 -21.18
C ILE A 224 6.94 -2.69 -20.15
N GLY A 225 7.35 -2.15 -18.98
CA GLY A 225 7.98 -2.96 -17.93
C GLY A 225 9.51 -3.09 -18.07
N GLU A 226 10.14 -2.41 -19.02
CA GLU A 226 11.61 -2.27 -19.01
C GLU A 226 12.06 -1.32 -17.89
N GLY A 227 12.02 -1.80 -16.65
CA GLY A 227 12.50 -1.10 -15.48
C GLY A 227 11.43 -0.31 -14.71
N LYS A 228 11.68 -0.15 -13.43
CA LYS A 228 10.87 0.58 -12.49
C LYS A 228 11.04 2.09 -12.68
N LYS A 229 9.95 2.84 -12.78
CA LYS A 229 9.97 4.30 -12.97
C LYS A 229 9.14 5.03 -11.92
N LYS A 230 9.82 5.87 -11.12
CA LYS A 230 9.19 6.75 -10.14
C LYS A 230 8.68 8.02 -10.83
N MET A 231 7.36 8.21 -10.84
CA MET A 231 6.65 9.37 -11.37
C MET A 231 6.34 10.39 -10.25
N LEU A 232 5.39 11.32 -10.45
CA LEU A 232 5.04 12.30 -9.42
C LEU A 232 4.34 11.66 -8.21
N GLN A 233 3.31 10.85 -8.47
CA GLN A 233 2.60 10.14 -7.41
C GLN A 233 2.72 8.62 -7.49
N SER A 234 2.85 8.07 -8.71
CA SER A 234 2.87 6.63 -8.97
C SER A 234 4.30 6.11 -9.08
N THR A 235 4.46 4.81 -8.90
CA THR A 235 5.64 4.10 -9.38
C THR A 235 5.14 3.08 -10.39
N PHE A 236 5.69 3.11 -11.60
CA PHE A 236 5.38 2.14 -12.64
C PHE A 236 6.46 1.07 -12.67
N ASP A 237 6.01 -0.17 -12.48
CA ASP A 237 6.80 -1.40 -12.55
C ASP A 237 5.89 -2.47 -13.16
N PHE A 238 5.67 -2.35 -14.47
CA PHE A 238 4.71 -3.18 -15.18
C PHE A 238 5.25 -4.58 -15.41
N VAL A 239 4.46 -5.57 -15.05
CA VAL A 239 4.73 -6.99 -15.30
C VAL A 239 3.73 -7.50 -16.32
N LYS A 240 4.24 -8.18 -17.35
CA LYS A 240 3.42 -8.81 -18.38
C LYS A 240 2.73 -10.05 -17.80
N THR A 241 1.43 -10.18 -18.04
CA THR A 241 0.68 -11.37 -17.66
C THR A 241 0.92 -12.51 -18.68
N PRO A 242 0.63 -13.77 -18.32
CA PRO A 242 0.74 -14.90 -19.25
C PRO A 242 -0.03 -14.69 -20.55
N GLU A 243 -1.20 -14.05 -20.46
CA GLU A 243 -2.08 -13.75 -21.60
C GLU A 243 -1.68 -12.50 -22.36
N GLY A 244 -0.67 -11.77 -21.87
CA GLY A 244 -0.04 -10.64 -22.56
C GLY A 244 -0.46 -9.25 -22.12
N GLY A 245 -1.42 -9.09 -21.22
CA GLY A 245 -1.74 -7.81 -20.58
C GLY A 245 -0.65 -7.36 -19.60
N TYR A 246 -0.78 -6.16 -19.03
CA TYR A 246 0.19 -5.61 -18.10
C TYR A 246 -0.46 -5.17 -16.79
N ILE A 247 0.18 -5.51 -15.67
CA ILE A 247 -0.24 -5.10 -14.34
C ILE A 247 0.90 -4.34 -13.68
N ASN A 248 0.59 -3.18 -13.10
CA ASN A 248 1.59 -2.42 -12.35
C ASN A 248 1.82 -3.05 -10.96
N ASN A 249 3.07 -3.35 -10.64
CA ASN A 249 3.52 -3.82 -9.34
C ASN A 249 4.28 -2.74 -8.54
N GLY A 250 4.42 -1.54 -9.09
CA GLY A 250 5.10 -0.44 -8.42
C GLY A 250 4.34 0.05 -7.21
N VAL A 251 5.03 0.23 -6.08
CA VAL A 251 4.49 0.73 -4.82
C VAL A 251 5.31 1.90 -4.27
N ARG A 252 4.73 2.61 -3.32
CA ARG A 252 5.37 3.63 -2.48
C ARG A 252 5.32 3.16 -1.04
N ARG A 253 6.47 3.04 -0.39
CA ARG A 253 6.58 2.68 1.03
C ARG A 253 6.63 3.94 1.85
N ILE A 254 5.72 4.08 2.81
CA ILE A 254 5.56 5.26 3.65
C ILE A 254 5.68 4.87 5.11
N VAL A 255 6.48 5.65 5.84
CA VAL A 255 6.67 5.53 7.29
C VAL A 255 6.19 6.81 7.96
N TYR A 256 5.33 6.66 8.95
CA TYR A 256 4.95 7.72 9.88
C TYR A 256 5.89 7.63 11.07
N GLY A 257 6.85 8.55 11.14
CA GLY A 257 7.89 8.54 12.16
C GLY A 257 7.71 9.65 13.19
N ASP A 258 8.72 9.79 14.03
CA ASP A 258 8.78 10.80 15.07
C ASP A 258 8.59 12.23 14.55
N LYS A 259 8.15 13.12 15.45
CA LYS A 259 7.98 14.55 15.17
C LYS A 259 7.08 14.84 13.98
N TRP A 260 6.04 14.02 13.80
CA TRP A 260 5.06 14.15 12.72
C TRP A 260 5.67 14.01 11.31
N SER A 261 6.80 13.34 11.21
CA SER A 261 7.42 13.09 9.92
C SER A 261 6.65 12.02 9.15
N VAL A 262 6.49 12.24 7.84
CA VAL A 262 5.99 11.23 6.91
C VAL A 262 7.07 11.06 5.84
N ASN A 263 7.71 9.92 5.86
CA ASN A 263 8.86 9.62 5.02
C ASN A 263 8.51 8.60 3.95
N GLU A 264 8.91 8.87 2.73
CA GLU A 264 8.88 7.93 1.62
C GLU A 264 10.27 7.28 1.49
N LEU A 265 10.30 5.93 1.43
CA LEU A 265 11.52 5.13 1.29
C LEU A 265 11.86 4.79 -0.16
#